data_7eec844831c5ee0b5e20b308ff633d27
#
_entry.id   7eec844831c5ee0b5e20b308ff633d27
#
_cell.length_a   1.000
_cell.length_b   1.000
_cell.length_c   1.000
_cell.angle_alpha   90.00
_cell.angle_beta   90.00
_cell.angle_gamma   90.00
#
_symmetry.space_group_name_H-M   'P 1'
#
loop_
_entity.id
_entity.type
_entity.pdbx_description
1 polymer ?
#
loop_
_entity_poly.entity_id
_entity_poly.type
_entity_poly.pdbx_seq_one_letter_code
_entity_poly.pdbx_strand_id
1 'polypeptide(L)'
;VREMGGLHKFSGWSGPILTDSGGFQVFSLASLRKIKEEGVYFQSHVDGRHIFMGPEESMRIQSNLGSTIAMAFDECVENPAKYEYAKKSCERTVRWLERCKAEMQRLNSLPGTVNPHQLLFGINQGCTFDELRIENMKQISALDLDGYAIGGLAVGEPKEDMYRIISAVEPYAPADKIRYLMLSLIHISEPTR
;
A
#
# COMPACT_ATOMS: atom_id res chain seq x y z
N VAL A 1 -10.30 -16.04 -10.87
CA VAL A 1 -9.73 -16.31 -9.53
C VAL A 1 -10.85 -16.41 -8.49
N ARG A 2 -11.73 -15.43 -8.37
CA ARG A 2 -12.86 -15.46 -7.41
C ARG A 2 -13.72 -16.72 -7.56
N GLU A 3 -14.17 -17.04 -8.75
CA GLU A 3 -14.98 -18.22 -9.06
C GLU A 3 -14.28 -19.54 -8.75
N MET A 4 -12.95 -19.51 -8.70
CA MET A 4 -12.10 -20.66 -8.30
C MET A 4 -11.86 -20.71 -6.78
N GLY A 5 -12.44 -19.80 -5.99
CA GLY A 5 -12.29 -19.74 -4.55
C GLY A 5 -11.03 -19.02 -4.06
N GLY A 6 -10.52 -18.07 -4.86
CA GLY A 6 -9.41 -17.18 -4.52
C GLY A 6 -8.02 -17.71 -4.89
N LEU A 7 -7.00 -16.92 -4.57
CA LEU A 7 -5.61 -17.18 -4.93
C LEU A 7 -5.08 -18.51 -4.37
N HIS A 8 -5.41 -18.82 -3.12
CA HIS A 8 -4.94 -20.06 -2.47
C HIS A 8 -5.39 -21.30 -3.26
N LYS A 9 -6.68 -21.39 -3.60
CA LYS A 9 -7.21 -22.50 -4.38
C LYS A 9 -6.73 -22.48 -5.82
N PHE A 10 -6.64 -21.28 -6.42
CA PHE A 10 -6.17 -21.13 -7.79
C PHE A 10 -4.72 -21.58 -7.98
N SER A 11 -3.83 -21.22 -7.02
CA SER A 11 -2.39 -21.56 -7.10
C SER A 11 -2.03 -22.88 -6.43
N GLY A 12 -2.92 -23.47 -5.63
CA GLY A 12 -2.61 -24.63 -4.79
C GLY A 12 -1.66 -24.33 -3.61
N TRP A 13 -1.50 -23.03 -3.27
CA TRP A 13 -0.64 -22.60 -2.19
C TRP A 13 -1.42 -22.50 -0.86
N SER A 14 -0.91 -23.12 0.21
CA SER A 14 -1.55 -23.16 1.53
C SER A 14 -0.96 -22.19 2.54
N GLY A 15 0.17 -21.56 2.24
CA GLY A 15 0.80 -20.56 3.10
C GLY A 15 0.18 -19.17 2.96
N PRO A 16 0.61 -18.19 3.74
CA PRO A 16 0.10 -16.82 3.63
C PRO A 16 0.42 -16.21 2.26
N ILE A 17 -0.54 -15.41 1.76
CA ILE A 17 -0.40 -14.63 0.52
C ILE A 17 -0.65 -13.17 0.88
N LEU A 18 0.25 -12.28 0.47
CA LEU A 18 0.09 -10.84 0.53
C LEU A 18 -0.20 -10.33 -0.88
N THR A 19 -1.21 -9.47 -1.01
CA THR A 19 -1.49 -8.74 -2.26
C THR A 19 -1.20 -7.26 -2.10
N ASP A 20 -0.57 -6.68 -3.13
CA ASP A 20 -0.36 -5.24 -3.20
C ASP A 20 -1.64 -4.52 -3.64
N SER A 21 -1.73 -3.24 -3.29
CA SER A 21 -2.89 -2.39 -3.59
C SER A 21 -3.02 -2.00 -5.07
N GLY A 22 -1.93 -2.10 -5.83
CA GLY A 22 -1.81 -1.55 -7.18
C GLY A 22 -1.38 -0.07 -7.22
N GLY A 23 -1.18 0.58 -6.08
CA GLY A 23 -0.78 1.99 -5.99
C GLY A 23 0.54 2.27 -6.68
N PHE A 24 1.56 1.44 -6.45
CA PHE A 24 2.88 1.59 -7.09
C PHE A 24 2.84 1.38 -8.62
N GLN A 25 2.05 0.41 -9.10
CA GLN A 25 1.89 0.17 -10.53
C GLN A 25 1.25 1.37 -11.23
N VAL A 26 0.25 1.98 -10.60
CA VAL A 26 -0.35 3.24 -11.07
C VAL A 26 0.66 4.40 -10.97
N PHE A 27 1.53 4.40 -9.96
CA PHE A 27 2.62 5.37 -9.84
C PHE A 27 3.56 5.29 -11.05
N SER A 28 3.95 4.11 -11.49
CA SER A 28 4.85 3.91 -12.64
C SER A 28 4.28 4.43 -13.97
N LEU A 29 2.95 4.66 -14.06
CA LEU A 29 2.26 5.24 -15.22
C LEU A 29 2.16 6.78 -15.18
N ALA A 30 3.16 7.46 -14.62
CA ALA A 30 3.14 8.88 -14.28
C ALA A 30 2.58 9.83 -15.37
N SER A 31 2.90 9.61 -16.64
CA SER A 31 2.42 10.42 -17.76
C SER A 31 0.97 10.17 -18.19
N LEU A 32 0.37 9.07 -17.72
CA LEU A 32 -0.96 8.60 -18.12
C LEU A 32 -1.96 8.60 -16.96
N ARG A 33 -1.62 9.22 -15.83
CA ARG A 33 -2.46 9.22 -14.62
C ARG A 33 -2.87 10.61 -14.19
N LYS A 34 -4.04 10.68 -13.55
CA LYS A 34 -4.54 11.87 -12.85
C LYS A 34 -4.99 11.46 -11.46
N ILE A 35 -4.28 11.97 -10.45
CA ILE A 35 -4.60 11.72 -9.04
C ILE A 35 -5.60 12.76 -8.58
N LYS A 36 -6.66 12.30 -7.91
CA LYS A 36 -7.69 13.12 -7.29
C LYS A 36 -7.98 12.60 -5.89
N GLU A 37 -8.86 13.28 -5.15
CA GLU A 37 -9.23 12.87 -3.80
C GLU A 37 -10.01 11.54 -3.80
N GLU A 38 -10.85 11.31 -4.81
CA GLU A 38 -11.61 10.09 -4.94
C GLU A 38 -10.76 8.86 -5.28
N GLY A 39 -9.61 9.03 -5.96
CA GLY A 39 -8.75 7.96 -6.45
C GLY A 39 -7.92 8.40 -7.64
N VAL A 40 -7.46 7.45 -8.45
CA VAL A 40 -6.59 7.68 -9.60
C VAL A 40 -7.28 7.26 -10.90
N TYR A 41 -7.28 8.16 -11.87
CA TYR A 41 -7.66 7.88 -13.25
C TYR A 41 -6.40 7.65 -14.05
N PHE A 42 -6.33 6.56 -14.77
CA PHE A 42 -5.18 6.25 -15.63
C PHE A 42 -5.61 5.51 -16.88
N GLN A 43 -4.71 5.49 -17.87
CA GLN A 43 -4.93 4.78 -19.11
C GLN A 43 -4.12 3.48 -19.11
N SER A 44 -4.78 2.38 -19.45
CA SER A 44 -4.13 1.08 -19.62
C SER A 44 -3.11 1.15 -20.74
N HIS A 45 -1.89 0.72 -20.48
CA HIS A 45 -0.83 0.63 -21.49
C HIS A 45 -1.03 -0.55 -22.46
N VAL A 46 -1.92 -1.49 -22.12
CA VAL A 46 -2.21 -2.68 -22.94
C VAL A 46 -3.21 -2.40 -24.04
N ASP A 47 -4.31 -1.71 -23.72
CA ASP A 47 -5.45 -1.53 -24.59
C ASP A 47 -5.98 -0.08 -24.65
N GLY A 48 -5.32 0.84 -23.95
CA GLY A 48 -5.67 2.26 -23.96
C GLY A 48 -6.94 2.62 -23.19
N ARG A 49 -7.61 1.67 -22.51
CA ARG A 49 -8.83 1.96 -21.74
C ARG A 49 -8.57 2.89 -20.59
N HIS A 50 -9.51 3.80 -20.34
CA HIS A 50 -9.53 4.59 -19.11
C HIS A 50 -9.99 3.74 -17.95
N ILE A 51 -9.20 3.72 -16.88
CA ILE A 51 -9.44 2.95 -15.66
C ILE A 51 -9.48 3.92 -14.48
N PHE A 52 -10.44 3.71 -13.60
CA PHE A 52 -10.46 4.33 -12.27
C PHE A 52 -10.07 3.30 -11.23
N MET A 53 -9.20 3.69 -10.30
CA MET A 53 -8.79 2.91 -9.15
C MET A 53 -8.80 3.83 -7.92
N GLY A 54 -9.61 3.46 -6.94
CA GLY A 54 -9.65 4.13 -5.65
C GLY A 54 -9.53 3.11 -4.51
N PRO A 55 -9.60 3.58 -3.26
CA PRO A 55 -9.54 2.71 -2.10
C PRO A 55 -10.54 1.55 -2.15
N GLU A 56 -11.78 1.82 -2.47
CA GLU A 56 -12.84 0.81 -2.49
C GLU A 56 -12.65 -0.19 -3.64
N GLU A 57 -12.19 0.27 -4.83
CA GLU A 57 -11.88 -0.60 -5.96
C GLU A 57 -10.75 -1.56 -5.62
N SER A 58 -9.67 -1.05 -5.01
CA SER A 58 -8.52 -1.85 -4.60
C SER A 58 -8.93 -2.91 -3.57
N MET A 59 -9.71 -2.52 -2.54
CA MET A 59 -10.19 -3.47 -1.54
C MET A 59 -11.10 -4.55 -2.14
N ARG A 60 -12.01 -4.20 -3.06
CA ARG A 60 -12.86 -5.17 -3.75
C ARG A 60 -12.06 -6.17 -4.59
N ILE A 61 -11.03 -5.69 -5.29
CA ILE A 61 -10.14 -6.56 -6.07
C ILE A 61 -9.43 -7.54 -5.13
N GLN A 62 -8.82 -7.06 -4.07
CA GLN A 62 -8.06 -7.89 -3.14
C GLN A 62 -8.97 -8.85 -2.35
N SER A 63 -10.19 -8.45 -2.01
CA SER A 63 -11.21 -9.33 -1.43
C SER A 63 -11.61 -10.46 -2.39
N ASN A 64 -11.78 -10.16 -3.68
CA ASN A 64 -12.04 -11.18 -4.71
C ASN A 64 -10.86 -12.13 -4.95
N LEU A 65 -9.64 -11.66 -4.73
CA LEU A 65 -8.43 -12.49 -4.74
C LEU A 65 -8.33 -13.37 -3.48
N GLY A 66 -8.86 -12.91 -2.36
CA GLY A 66 -8.92 -13.66 -1.10
C GLY A 66 -7.55 -13.92 -0.49
N SER A 67 -6.59 -13.00 -0.64
CA SER A 67 -5.28 -13.08 0.00
C SER A 67 -5.39 -13.10 1.53
N THR A 68 -4.35 -13.53 2.21
CA THR A 68 -4.26 -13.47 3.67
C THR A 68 -4.15 -12.02 4.14
N ILE A 69 -3.32 -11.23 3.45
CA ILE A 69 -3.03 -9.83 3.77
C ILE A 69 -3.28 -9.00 2.52
N ALA A 70 -4.04 -7.91 2.66
CA ALA A 70 -4.25 -6.88 1.66
C ALA A 70 -3.53 -5.59 2.07
N MET A 71 -2.79 -4.98 1.13
CA MET A 71 -2.22 -3.65 1.33
C MET A 71 -3.26 -2.58 1.04
N ALA A 72 -3.31 -1.55 1.89
CA ALA A 72 -4.17 -0.39 1.65
C ALA A 72 -3.74 0.34 0.37
N PHE A 73 -4.71 0.96 -0.30
CA PHE A 73 -4.42 1.81 -1.45
C PHE A 73 -3.81 3.13 -0.98
N ASP A 74 -2.64 3.46 -1.50
CA ASP A 74 -1.82 4.60 -1.10
C ASP A 74 -1.31 5.39 -2.29
N GLU A 75 -0.77 6.57 -2.04
CA GLU A 75 -0.04 7.36 -3.03
C GLU A 75 1.46 7.30 -2.76
N CYS A 76 2.18 6.55 -3.59
CA CYS A 76 3.63 6.60 -3.61
C CYS A 76 4.09 7.85 -4.36
N VAL A 77 4.95 8.64 -3.74
CA VAL A 77 5.51 9.87 -4.30
C VAL A 77 6.91 9.59 -4.83
N GLU A 78 7.25 10.19 -5.97
CA GLU A 78 8.60 10.09 -6.53
C GLU A 78 9.66 10.74 -5.62
N ASN A 79 10.88 10.29 -5.72
CA ASN A 79 12.01 10.88 -5.04
C ASN A 79 13.02 11.44 -6.06
N PRO A 80 13.43 12.74 -5.97
CA PRO A 80 13.04 13.70 -4.94
C PRO A 80 11.65 14.32 -5.17
N ALA A 81 10.94 14.64 -4.09
CA ALA A 81 9.67 15.35 -4.12
C ALA A 81 9.74 16.71 -3.42
N LYS A 82 8.86 17.64 -3.81
CA LYS A 82 8.65 18.86 -3.04
C LYS A 82 7.93 18.53 -1.73
N TYR A 83 8.38 19.12 -0.61
CA TYR A 83 7.82 18.89 0.72
C TYR A 83 6.29 19.07 0.78
N GLU A 84 5.77 20.18 0.23
CA GLU A 84 4.34 20.47 0.22
C GLU A 84 3.50 19.44 -0.55
N TYR A 85 4.08 18.85 -1.60
CA TYR A 85 3.43 17.78 -2.33
C TYR A 85 3.45 16.48 -1.52
N ALA A 86 4.60 16.11 -0.96
CA ALA A 86 4.72 14.94 -0.11
C ALA A 86 3.78 15.00 1.10
N LYS A 87 3.64 16.16 1.73
CA LYS A 87 2.70 16.41 2.83
C LYS A 87 1.25 16.15 2.40
N LYS A 88 0.80 16.76 1.31
CA LYS A 88 -0.56 16.56 0.77
C LYS A 88 -0.83 15.11 0.38
N SER A 89 0.19 14.42 -0.15
CA SER A 89 0.11 13.01 -0.48
C SER A 89 -0.05 12.13 0.78
N CYS A 90 0.71 12.41 1.84
CA CYS A 90 0.56 11.73 3.13
C CYS A 90 -0.86 11.90 3.70
N GLU A 91 -1.36 13.13 3.73
CA GLU A 91 -2.71 13.43 4.19
C GLU A 91 -3.79 12.69 3.37
N ARG A 92 -3.63 12.61 2.05
CA ARG A 92 -4.52 11.84 1.17
C ARG A 92 -4.42 10.34 1.45
N THR A 93 -3.22 9.81 1.61
CA THR A 93 -2.99 8.39 1.94
C THR A 93 -3.70 8.00 3.24
N VAL A 94 -3.70 8.86 4.28
CA VAL A 94 -4.45 8.60 5.51
C VAL A 94 -5.95 8.53 5.25
N ARG A 95 -6.54 9.50 4.54
CA ARG A 95 -7.97 9.48 4.18
C ARG A 95 -8.35 8.27 3.32
N TRP A 96 -7.49 7.88 2.39
CA TRP A 96 -7.68 6.67 1.59
C TRP A 96 -7.60 5.41 2.45
N LEU A 97 -6.71 5.37 3.44
CA LEU A 97 -6.61 4.26 4.37
C LEU A 97 -7.88 4.10 5.22
N GLU A 98 -8.48 5.19 5.68
CA GLU A 98 -9.77 5.16 6.38
C GLU A 98 -10.87 4.53 5.51
N ARG A 99 -10.92 4.89 4.23
CA ARG A 99 -11.86 4.32 3.24
C ARG A 99 -11.56 2.84 2.97
N CYS A 100 -10.26 2.47 2.84
CA CYS A 100 -9.86 1.06 2.72
C CYS A 100 -10.33 0.23 3.92
N LYS A 101 -10.13 0.75 5.14
CA LYS A 101 -10.56 0.07 6.38
C LYS A 101 -12.08 -0.15 6.40
N ALA A 102 -12.84 0.90 6.12
CA ALA A 102 -14.31 0.82 6.09
C ALA A 102 -14.80 -0.19 5.04
N GLU A 103 -14.24 -0.14 3.82
CA GLU A 103 -14.62 -1.06 2.75
C GLU A 103 -14.19 -2.51 3.05
N MET A 104 -13.00 -2.73 3.63
CA MET A 104 -12.54 -4.06 4.02
C MET A 104 -13.46 -4.67 5.09
N GLN A 105 -13.84 -3.92 6.11
CA GLN A 105 -14.77 -4.37 7.14
C GLN A 105 -16.12 -4.74 6.53
N ARG A 106 -16.64 -3.92 5.62
CA ARG A 106 -17.88 -4.20 4.89
C ARG A 106 -17.77 -5.48 4.07
N LEU A 107 -16.69 -5.65 3.30
CA LEU A 107 -16.48 -6.83 2.46
C LEU A 107 -16.34 -8.10 3.29
N ASN A 108 -15.58 -8.05 4.39
CA ASN A 108 -15.38 -9.20 5.29
C ASN A 108 -16.69 -9.64 5.97
N SER A 109 -17.68 -8.76 6.10
CA SER A 109 -19.00 -9.09 6.65
C SER A 109 -19.99 -9.68 5.65
N LEU A 110 -19.69 -9.65 4.34
CA LEU A 110 -20.61 -10.13 3.32
C LEU A 110 -20.61 -11.67 3.21
N PRO A 111 -21.77 -12.29 3.05
CA PRO A 111 -21.85 -13.73 2.76
C PRO A 111 -21.19 -14.05 1.41
N GLY A 112 -20.44 -15.14 1.36
CA GLY A 112 -19.75 -15.58 0.14
C GLY A 112 -18.46 -14.84 -0.18
N THR A 113 -17.93 -14.02 0.75
CA THR A 113 -16.58 -13.47 0.65
C THR A 113 -15.55 -14.60 0.65
N VAL A 114 -14.57 -14.52 -0.26
CA VAL A 114 -13.56 -15.56 -0.46
C VAL A 114 -12.75 -15.79 0.81
N ASN A 115 -12.30 -14.70 1.46
CA ASN A 115 -11.61 -14.73 2.74
C ASN A 115 -12.20 -13.66 3.68
N PRO A 116 -13.16 -14.03 4.56
CA PRO A 116 -13.78 -13.08 5.49
C PRO A 116 -12.86 -12.66 6.64
N HIS A 117 -11.67 -13.24 6.74
CA HIS A 117 -10.62 -12.92 7.72
C HIS A 117 -9.41 -12.25 7.08
N GLN A 118 -9.59 -11.63 5.91
CA GLN A 118 -8.50 -10.92 5.23
C GLN A 118 -8.01 -9.75 6.09
N LEU A 119 -6.70 -9.71 6.34
CA LEU A 119 -6.03 -8.68 7.14
C LEU A 119 -5.74 -7.44 6.27
N LEU A 120 -5.80 -6.26 6.88
CA LEU A 120 -5.47 -4.99 6.23
C LEU A 120 -4.19 -4.39 6.82
N PHE A 121 -3.22 -4.10 5.96
CA PHE A 121 -2.01 -3.37 6.33
C PHE A 121 -2.06 -1.95 5.80
N GLY A 122 -1.80 -0.97 6.69
CA GLY A 122 -1.60 0.43 6.33
C GLY A 122 -0.17 0.67 5.86
N ILE A 123 0.02 1.66 4.98
CA ILE A 123 1.33 1.96 4.40
C ILE A 123 1.79 3.33 4.85
N ASN A 124 2.94 3.39 5.51
CA ASN A 124 3.62 4.63 5.88
C ASN A 124 4.27 5.25 4.64
N GLN A 125 3.93 6.52 4.39
CA GLN A 125 4.46 7.34 3.32
C GLN A 125 5.12 8.62 3.88
N GLY A 126 5.79 9.43 3.03
CA GLY A 126 6.41 10.69 3.45
C GLY A 126 7.71 11.00 2.72
N CYS A 127 7.99 10.32 1.59
CA CYS A 127 9.24 10.49 0.85
C CYS A 127 10.46 10.31 1.79
N THR A 128 11.45 11.19 1.74
CA THR A 128 12.63 11.17 2.62
C THR A 128 12.57 12.22 3.74
N PHE A 129 11.37 12.71 4.08
CA PHE A 129 11.16 13.72 5.15
C PHE A 129 10.77 13.03 6.47
N ASP A 130 11.68 13.06 7.45
CA ASP A 130 11.50 12.37 8.73
C ASP A 130 10.23 12.79 9.46
N GLU A 131 9.96 14.09 9.53
CA GLU A 131 8.78 14.61 10.20
C GLU A 131 7.46 14.15 9.55
N LEU A 132 7.41 14.09 8.21
CA LEU A 132 6.22 13.58 7.50
C LEU A 132 6.05 12.08 7.74
N ARG A 133 7.14 11.32 7.74
CA ARG A 133 7.14 9.88 8.02
C ARG A 133 6.65 9.57 9.42
N ILE A 134 7.18 10.28 10.42
CA ILE A 134 6.80 10.12 11.82
C ILE A 134 5.33 10.48 12.02
N GLU A 135 4.91 11.64 11.51
CA GLU A 135 3.52 12.08 11.64
C GLU A 135 2.55 11.11 10.94
N ASN A 136 2.87 10.68 9.73
CA ASN A 136 2.06 9.72 8.99
C ASN A 136 2.00 8.37 9.73
N MET A 137 3.11 7.87 10.32
CA MET A 137 3.10 6.63 11.10
C MET A 137 2.17 6.75 12.32
N LYS A 138 2.19 7.87 13.03
CA LYS A 138 1.28 8.11 14.16
C LYS A 138 -0.19 8.10 13.72
N GLN A 139 -0.49 8.76 12.60
CA GLN A 139 -1.85 8.84 12.07
C GLN A 139 -2.39 7.48 11.64
N ILE A 140 -1.60 6.69 10.87
CA ILE A 140 -2.03 5.36 10.45
C ILE A 140 -2.10 4.38 11.63
N SER A 141 -1.22 4.50 12.63
CA SER A 141 -1.24 3.68 13.85
C SER A 141 -2.50 3.91 14.68
N ALA A 142 -3.01 5.15 14.71
CA ALA A 142 -4.25 5.49 15.41
C ALA A 142 -5.49 4.79 14.82
N LEU A 143 -5.40 4.28 13.59
CA LEU A 143 -6.49 3.54 12.95
C LEU A 143 -6.59 2.07 13.39
N ASP A 144 -5.68 1.58 14.23
CA ASP A 144 -5.65 0.20 14.74
C ASP A 144 -5.90 -0.86 13.65
N LEU A 145 -4.89 -1.09 12.84
CA LEU A 145 -4.90 -2.04 11.73
C LEU A 145 -4.24 -3.37 12.15
N ASP A 146 -4.33 -4.37 11.28
CA ASP A 146 -3.71 -5.69 11.51
C ASP A 146 -2.18 -5.65 11.39
N GLY A 147 -1.66 -4.71 10.60
CA GLY A 147 -0.23 -4.50 10.44
C GLY A 147 0.10 -3.19 9.73
N TYR A 148 1.39 -2.87 9.69
CA TYR A 148 1.90 -1.62 9.13
C TYR A 148 3.09 -1.87 8.22
N ALA A 149 3.04 -1.28 7.04
CA ALA A 149 4.12 -1.33 6.07
C ALA A 149 4.85 0.01 6.00
N ILE A 150 6.12 -0.02 5.66
CA ILE A 150 6.91 1.15 5.27
C ILE A 150 7.07 1.10 3.77
N GLY A 151 6.42 2.00 3.06
CA GLY A 151 6.44 2.11 1.60
C GLY A 151 7.19 3.35 1.10
N GLY A 152 7.25 3.52 -0.22
CA GLY A 152 7.86 4.68 -0.86
C GLY A 152 9.35 4.86 -0.56
N LEU A 153 10.06 3.76 -0.37
CA LEU A 153 11.52 3.67 -0.27
C LEU A 153 12.06 2.76 -1.38
N ALA A 154 13.39 2.77 -1.61
CA ALA A 154 14.05 2.13 -2.76
C ALA A 154 13.53 2.66 -4.12
N VAL A 155 13.20 3.95 -4.18
CA VAL A 155 12.72 4.66 -5.37
C VAL A 155 13.70 5.72 -5.86
N GLY A 156 14.99 5.54 -5.53
CA GLY A 156 16.10 6.40 -5.99
C GLY A 156 16.82 7.16 -4.89
N GLU A 157 16.44 7.02 -3.62
CA GLU A 157 17.17 7.61 -2.50
C GLU A 157 18.46 6.81 -2.18
N PRO A 158 19.46 7.44 -1.55
CA PRO A 158 20.62 6.76 -0.98
C PRO A 158 20.21 5.75 0.10
N LYS A 159 20.98 4.66 0.26
CA LYS A 159 20.71 3.64 1.29
C LYS A 159 20.70 4.22 2.71
N GLU A 160 21.56 5.19 2.96
CA GLU A 160 21.68 5.90 4.23
C GLU A 160 20.38 6.61 4.61
N ASP A 161 19.71 7.25 3.63
CA ASP A 161 18.41 7.89 3.82
C ASP A 161 17.32 6.86 4.13
N MET A 162 17.32 5.73 3.42
CA MET A 162 16.39 4.64 3.69
C MET A 162 16.54 4.11 5.13
N TYR A 163 17.77 3.83 5.58
CA TYR A 163 18.00 3.35 6.95
C TYR A 163 17.64 4.41 8.00
N ARG A 164 17.95 5.68 7.73
CA ARG A 164 17.57 6.80 8.60
C ARG A 164 16.05 6.88 8.77
N ILE A 165 15.29 6.80 7.68
CA ILE A 165 13.82 6.81 7.68
C ILE A 165 13.26 5.63 8.48
N ILE A 166 13.75 4.41 8.22
CA ILE A 166 13.30 3.22 8.95
C ILE A 166 13.52 3.42 10.46
N SER A 167 14.71 3.87 10.85
CA SER A 167 15.03 4.14 12.25
C SER A 167 14.18 5.25 12.87
N ALA A 168 13.81 6.27 12.08
CA ALA A 168 12.98 7.38 12.53
C ALA A 168 11.52 6.96 12.79
N VAL A 169 10.96 6.04 11.99
CA VAL A 169 9.55 5.64 12.11
C VAL A 169 9.32 4.44 13.04
N GLU A 170 10.35 3.60 13.21
CA GLU A 170 10.26 2.37 14.00
C GLU A 170 9.68 2.58 15.41
N PRO A 171 10.08 3.60 16.19
CA PRO A 171 9.57 3.83 17.53
C PRO A 171 8.06 4.18 17.60
N TYR A 172 7.48 4.61 16.48
CA TYR A 172 6.08 5.02 16.37
C TYR A 172 5.17 3.94 15.77
N ALA A 173 5.76 2.88 15.22
CA ALA A 173 5.01 1.73 14.75
C ALA A 173 4.63 0.84 15.94
N PRO A 174 3.35 0.38 16.06
CA PRO A 174 2.90 -0.49 17.14
C PRO A 174 3.76 -1.75 17.26
N ALA A 175 4.28 -2.00 18.47
CA ALA A 175 5.24 -3.09 18.73
C ALA A 175 4.59 -4.48 18.66
N ASP A 176 3.30 -4.56 18.91
CA ASP A 176 2.47 -5.77 18.95
C ASP A 176 1.87 -6.12 17.58
N LYS A 177 2.12 -5.32 16.54
CA LYS A 177 1.61 -5.52 15.18
C LYS A 177 2.72 -5.95 14.21
N ILE A 178 2.32 -6.66 13.16
CA ILE A 178 3.24 -7.06 12.08
C ILE A 178 3.74 -5.82 11.35
N ARG A 179 5.05 -5.78 11.10
CA ARG A 179 5.72 -4.73 10.33
C ARG A 179 6.26 -5.30 9.04
N TYR A 180 6.02 -4.62 7.93
CA TYR A 180 6.42 -5.06 6.61
C TYR A 180 7.20 -3.95 5.88
N LEU A 181 8.39 -4.26 5.41
CA LEU A 181 9.19 -3.32 4.61
C LEU A 181 8.94 -3.58 3.13
N MET A 182 8.31 -2.63 2.45
CA MET A 182 8.00 -2.71 1.01
C MET A 182 9.21 -2.28 0.20
N LEU A 183 10.06 -3.21 -0.17
CA LEU A 183 11.29 -2.92 -0.88
C LEU A 183 11.49 -3.88 -2.06
N SER A 184 12.12 -3.37 -3.13
CA SER A 184 12.68 -4.20 -4.17
C SER A 184 13.99 -4.83 -3.66
N LEU A 185 13.99 -6.13 -3.40
CA LEU A 185 15.17 -6.86 -2.92
C LEU A 185 16.39 -6.72 -3.86
N ILE A 186 16.16 -6.52 -5.15
CA ILE A 186 17.22 -6.36 -6.17
C ILE A 186 18.09 -5.12 -5.88
N HIS A 187 17.51 -4.06 -5.28
CA HIS A 187 18.21 -2.82 -5.00
C HIS A 187 18.91 -2.80 -3.64
N ILE A 188 18.60 -3.74 -2.73
CA ILE A 188 19.06 -3.72 -1.34
C ILE A 188 20.04 -4.83 -1.01
N SER A 189 19.86 -6.00 -1.60
CA SER A 189 20.51 -7.25 -1.18
C SER A 189 21.47 -7.84 -2.20
N GLU A 190 21.88 -7.11 -3.24
CA GLU A 190 22.99 -7.62 -4.03
C GLU A 190 24.25 -7.59 -3.17
N PRO A 191 24.80 -8.77 -2.78
CA PRO A 191 26.13 -8.78 -2.19
C PRO A 191 27.07 -8.21 -3.26
N THR A 192 27.75 -7.14 -2.93
CA THR A 192 28.90 -6.67 -3.71
C THR A 192 29.82 -7.87 -3.89
N ARG A 193 29.83 -8.41 -5.09
CA ARG A 193 30.85 -9.38 -5.53
C ARG A 193 32.16 -8.69 -5.78
#